data_3ef5299e3a100abbbec6890b480a9aa2
#
_entry.id   3ef5299e3a100abbbec6890b480a9aa2
#
_cell.length_a   1.000
_cell.length_b   1.000
_cell.length_c   1.000
_cell.angle_alpha   90.00
_cell.angle_beta   90.00
_cell.angle_gamma   90.00
#
_symmetry.space_group_name_H-M   'P 1'
#
loop_
_entity.id
_entity.type
_entity.pdbx_description
1 polymer ?
#
loop_
_entity_poly.entity_id
_entity_poly.type
_entity_poly.pdbx_seq_one_letter_code
_entity_poly.pdbx_strand_id
1 'polypeptide(L)'
;DAIFEVLIYGTIALAFIPVFSKYHSHKKLHKAWELASALITLGFLIFVVFALIFFFFADKFAPILAPGLVKQYPETRIVIGHLLQIIIFSQMFFVISIFITGILQSFQRFLVPALASIFYNLGIIISIIFLVPVFGIYAAAMGMVLGALLHLVVQLPLAQSFGFKFRPNFNFKNKEVLEMLSLMWPRSITIGLTRLSEIINTALASLTVVGSIVALNFAQVLQIVPISFFGTSIAQTAFAFLSIEYNKGRKNQFKKLFTQSLHQILFLVLPIAAILA
;
A
#
# COMPACT_ATOMS: atom_id res chain seq x y z
N ASP A 1 0.22 0.00 -8.71
CA ASP A 1 0.25 0.20 -7.23
C ASP A 1 -0.53 1.44 -6.79
N ALA A 2 -0.37 2.62 -7.45
CA ALA A 2 -1.00 3.88 -7.01
C ALA A 2 -2.53 3.78 -6.79
N ILE A 3 -3.28 3.18 -7.72
CA ILE A 3 -4.74 3.01 -7.59
C ILE A 3 -5.08 2.09 -6.43
N PHE A 4 -4.31 1.02 -6.27
CA PHE A 4 -4.47 0.06 -5.19
C PHE A 4 -4.21 0.70 -3.82
N GLU A 5 -3.15 1.48 -3.69
CA GLU A 5 -2.81 2.18 -2.45
C GLU A 5 -3.85 3.24 -2.09
N VAL A 6 -4.39 3.95 -3.10
CA VAL A 6 -5.47 4.92 -2.91
C VAL A 6 -6.74 4.27 -2.38
N LEU A 7 -7.16 3.16 -2.99
CA LEU A 7 -8.46 2.56 -2.68
C LEU A 7 -8.42 1.70 -1.42
N ILE A 8 -7.31 1.08 -1.10
CA ILE A 8 -7.30 -0.02 -0.15
C ILE A 8 -6.27 0.13 0.98
N TYR A 9 -4.99 0.37 0.65
CA TYR A 9 -3.91 0.22 1.63
C TYR A 9 -3.98 1.21 2.80
N GLY A 10 -4.10 2.50 2.51
CA GLY A 10 -4.12 3.53 3.55
C GLY A 10 -5.42 3.60 4.34
N THR A 11 -6.50 3.01 3.83
CA THR A 11 -7.84 3.12 4.42
C THR A 11 -8.20 1.94 5.29
N ILE A 12 -7.67 0.73 4.99
CA ILE A 12 -8.00 -0.49 5.74
C ILE A 12 -7.45 -0.44 7.16
N ALA A 13 -6.20 -0.07 7.35
CA ALA A 13 -5.61 -0.05 8.68
C ALA A 13 -6.36 0.89 9.64
N LEU A 14 -6.89 2.00 9.14
CA LEU A 14 -7.54 3.02 9.98
C LEU A 14 -9.05 2.86 10.11
N ALA A 15 -9.71 2.31 9.11
CA ALA A 15 -11.16 2.15 9.12
C ALA A 15 -11.56 0.70 9.46
N PHE A 16 -10.93 -0.30 8.84
CA PHE A 16 -11.30 -1.71 9.02
C PHE A 16 -10.91 -2.26 10.39
N ILE A 17 -9.65 -2.06 10.80
CA ILE A 17 -9.15 -2.66 12.05
C ILE A 17 -9.98 -2.23 13.28
N PRO A 18 -10.30 -0.93 13.49
CA PRO A 18 -11.11 -0.53 14.66
C PRO A 18 -12.51 -1.13 14.64
N VAL A 19 -13.18 -1.12 13.47
CA VAL A 19 -14.55 -1.65 13.36
C VAL A 19 -14.57 -3.17 13.52
N PHE A 20 -13.65 -3.89 12.88
CA PHE A 20 -13.53 -5.33 13.02
C PHE A 20 -13.21 -5.73 14.44
N SER A 21 -12.25 -5.07 15.10
CA SER A 21 -11.87 -5.32 16.49
C SER A 21 -13.01 -5.08 17.47
N LYS A 22 -13.88 -4.10 17.22
CA LYS A 22 -15.10 -3.86 18.01
C LYS A 22 -16.03 -5.08 18.00
N TYR A 23 -16.24 -5.69 16.82
CA TYR A 23 -17.07 -6.91 16.75
C TYR A 23 -16.39 -8.11 17.38
N HIS A 24 -15.08 -8.23 17.24
CA HIS A 24 -14.31 -9.28 17.87
C HIS A 24 -14.40 -9.19 19.42
N SER A 25 -14.21 -8.02 20.00
CA SER A 25 -14.26 -7.79 21.45
C SER A 25 -15.66 -8.06 22.04
N HIS A 26 -16.73 -7.85 21.29
CA HIS A 26 -18.11 -8.11 21.72
C HIS A 26 -18.58 -9.55 21.45
N LYS A 27 -17.67 -10.48 21.13
CA LYS A 27 -17.97 -11.90 20.79
C LYS A 27 -18.96 -12.08 19.62
N LYS A 28 -19.06 -11.09 18.73
CA LYS A 28 -19.93 -11.11 17.53
C LYS A 28 -19.11 -11.45 16.27
N LEU A 29 -18.24 -12.48 16.36
CA LEU A 29 -17.33 -12.86 15.27
C LEU A 29 -18.05 -13.14 13.93
N HIS A 30 -19.27 -13.70 13.97
CA HIS A 30 -20.05 -13.94 12.76
C HIS A 30 -20.27 -12.64 11.96
N LYS A 31 -20.66 -11.55 12.64
CA LYS A 31 -20.82 -10.23 12.00
C LYS A 31 -19.50 -9.65 11.48
N ALA A 32 -18.42 -9.89 12.20
CA ALA A 32 -17.10 -9.47 11.73
C ALA A 32 -16.71 -10.17 10.42
N TRP A 33 -17.01 -11.47 10.30
CA TRP A 33 -16.74 -12.23 9.07
C TRP A 33 -17.66 -11.84 7.93
N GLU A 34 -18.92 -11.54 8.19
CA GLU A 34 -19.85 -11.00 7.20
C GLU A 34 -19.37 -9.66 6.67
N LEU A 35 -18.96 -8.75 7.56
CA LEU A 35 -18.40 -7.45 7.21
C LEU A 35 -17.13 -7.59 6.37
N ALA A 36 -16.17 -8.42 6.81
CA ALA A 36 -14.93 -8.67 6.08
C ALA A 36 -15.22 -9.22 4.68
N SER A 37 -16.12 -10.19 4.57
CA SER A 37 -16.53 -10.78 3.28
C SER A 37 -17.21 -9.75 2.37
N ALA A 38 -18.07 -8.89 2.90
CA ALA A 38 -18.73 -7.84 2.13
C ALA A 38 -17.70 -6.82 1.58
N LEU A 39 -16.74 -6.42 2.40
CA LEU A 39 -15.72 -5.46 1.99
C LEU A 39 -14.72 -6.05 1.00
N ILE A 40 -14.30 -7.30 1.18
CA ILE A 40 -13.47 -8.01 0.20
C ILE A 40 -14.22 -8.13 -1.13
N THR A 41 -15.51 -8.51 -1.09
CA THR A 41 -16.34 -8.62 -2.31
C THR A 41 -16.48 -7.27 -3.00
N LEU A 42 -16.78 -6.20 -2.25
CA LEU A 42 -16.91 -4.85 -2.80
C LEU A 42 -15.59 -4.35 -3.38
N GLY A 43 -14.48 -4.46 -2.62
CA GLY A 43 -13.16 -4.04 -3.05
C GLY A 43 -12.71 -4.79 -4.30
N PHE A 44 -12.98 -6.11 -4.37
CA PHE A 44 -12.68 -6.92 -5.54
C PHE A 44 -13.51 -6.51 -6.76
N LEU A 45 -14.81 -6.25 -6.59
CA LEU A 45 -15.67 -5.79 -7.70
C LEU A 45 -15.25 -4.43 -8.24
N ILE A 46 -14.99 -3.46 -7.36
CA ILE A 46 -14.47 -2.15 -7.75
C ILE A 46 -13.15 -2.34 -8.50
N PHE A 47 -12.25 -3.17 -7.96
CA PHE A 47 -10.98 -3.45 -8.59
C PHE A 47 -11.15 -4.06 -9.99
N VAL A 48 -12.05 -5.05 -10.17
CA VAL A 48 -12.28 -5.69 -11.47
C VAL A 48 -12.73 -4.67 -12.53
N VAL A 49 -13.60 -3.74 -12.16
CA VAL A 49 -14.04 -2.67 -13.09
C VAL A 49 -12.84 -1.81 -13.52
N PHE A 50 -12.02 -1.36 -12.58
CA PHE A 50 -10.81 -0.60 -12.91
C PHE A 50 -9.79 -1.45 -13.69
N ALA A 51 -9.60 -2.71 -13.30
CA ALA A 51 -8.69 -3.63 -13.96
C ALA A 51 -9.04 -3.83 -15.44
N LEU A 52 -10.32 -4.00 -15.75
CA LEU A 52 -10.76 -4.12 -17.13
C LEU A 52 -10.47 -2.84 -17.94
N ILE A 53 -10.76 -1.67 -17.39
CA ILE A 53 -10.47 -0.39 -18.05
C ILE A 53 -8.96 -0.28 -18.31
N PHE A 54 -8.14 -0.51 -17.29
CA PHE A 54 -6.68 -0.43 -17.43
C PHE A 54 -6.10 -1.51 -18.34
N PHE A 55 -6.66 -2.70 -18.35
CA PHE A 55 -6.20 -3.80 -19.21
C PHE A 55 -6.44 -3.47 -20.70
N PHE A 56 -7.64 -3.00 -21.06
CA PHE A 56 -7.97 -2.68 -22.45
C PHE A 56 -7.36 -1.38 -22.96
N PHE A 57 -7.04 -0.45 -22.06
CA PHE A 57 -6.45 0.84 -22.42
C PHE A 57 -4.99 1.01 -21.96
N ALA A 58 -4.30 -0.09 -21.58
CA ALA A 58 -2.97 -0.06 -21.00
C ALA A 58 -1.94 0.72 -21.85
N ASP A 59 -1.96 0.52 -23.16
CA ASP A 59 -1.07 1.20 -24.09
C ASP A 59 -1.35 2.71 -24.20
N LYS A 60 -2.57 3.17 -23.91
CA LYS A 60 -2.93 4.60 -23.86
C LYS A 60 -2.47 5.28 -22.59
N PHE A 61 -2.21 4.53 -21.51
CA PHE A 61 -1.64 5.08 -20.29
C PHE A 61 -0.12 5.27 -20.36
N ALA A 62 0.59 4.55 -21.24
CA ALA A 62 2.03 4.67 -21.39
C ALA A 62 2.50 6.12 -21.68
N PRO A 63 1.89 6.88 -22.63
CA PRO A 63 2.27 8.27 -22.87
C PRO A 63 1.97 9.22 -21.70
N ILE A 64 1.03 8.86 -20.82
CA ILE A 64 0.71 9.65 -19.62
C ILE A 64 1.76 9.40 -18.53
N LEU A 65 2.21 8.16 -18.39
CA LEU A 65 3.17 7.76 -17.36
C LEU A 65 4.61 8.18 -17.70
N ALA A 66 4.99 8.09 -18.98
CA ALA A 66 6.35 8.37 -19.44
C ALA A 66 6.33 9.05 -20.82
N PRO A 67 5.81 10.29 -20.93
CA PRO A 67 5.64 10.97 -22.22
C PRO A 67 6.95 11.18 -22.97
N GLY A 68 8.03 11.51 -22.26
CA GLY A 68 9.34 11.72 -22.88
C GLY A 68 9.93 10.44 -23.45
N LEU A 69 9.83 9.33 -22.70
CA LEU A 69 10.32 8.03 -23.14
C LEU A 69 9.57 7.52 -24.38
N VAL A 70 8.24 7.63 -24.37
CA VAL A 70 7.41 7.22 -25.51
C VAL A 70 7.64 8.10 -26.73
N LYS A 71 7.92 9.41 -26.54
CA LYS A 71 8.25 10.32 -27.65
C LYS A 71 9.61 9.98 -28.28
N GLN A 72 10.60 9.62 -27.45
CA GLN A 72 11.95 9.29 -27.91
C GLN A 72 12.04 7.87 -28.51
N TYR A 73 11.31 6.91 -27.94
CA TYR A 73 11.28 5.50 -28.30
C TYR A 73 9.83 5.01 -28.41
N PRO A 74 9.15 5.19 -29.55
CA PRO A 74 7.72 4.89 -29.71
C PRO A 74 7.33 3.44 -29.40
N GLU A 75 8.25 2.49 -29.62
CA GLU A 75 8.07 1.07 -29.31
C GLU A 75 7.88 0.78 -27.82
N THR A 76 8.40 1.64 -26.95
CA THR A 76 8.26 1.51 -25.49
C THR A 76 6.81 1.62 -25.04
N ARG A 77 5.95 2.26 -25.83
CA ARG A 77 4.51 2.35 -25.55
C ARG A 77 3.88 0.96 -25.41
N ILE A 78 4.19 0.05 -26.33
CA ILE A 78 3.66 -1.31 -26.34
C ILE A 78 4.23 -2.11 -25.17
N VAL A 79 5.54 -1.97 -24.92
CA VAL A 79 6.22 -2.65 -23.81
C VAL A 79 5.63 -2.22 -22.46
N ILE A 80 5.45 -0.92 -22.24
CA ILE A 80 4.82 -0.38 -21.02
C ILE A 80 3.38 -0.88 -20.90
N GLY A 81 2.62 -0.91 -22.01
CA GLY A 81 1.27 -1.44 -22.05
C GLY A 81 1.20 -2.89 -21.58
N HIS A 82 2.05 -3.77 -22.12
CA HIS A 82 2.11 -5.17 -21.70
C HIS A 82 2.56 -5.33 -20.23
N LEU A 83 3.54 -4.55 -19.76
CA LEU A 83 3.94 -4.55 -18.36
C LEU A 83 2.77 -4.17 -17.43
N LEU A 84 2.00 -3.13 -17.78
CA LEU A 84 0.81 -2.73 -17.02
C LEU A 84 -0.25 -3.84 -17.00
N GLN A 85 -0.48 -4.52 -18.15
CA GLN A 85 -1.40 -5.65 -18.23
C GLN A 85 -1.00 -6.80 -17.32
N ILE A 86 0.28 -7.13 -17.23
CA ILE A 86 0.78 -8.19 -16.32
C ILE A 86 0.64 -7.74 -14.86
N ILE A 87 1.09 -6.53 -14.53
CA ILE A 87 1.09 -6.01 -13.16
C ILE A 87 -0.32 -5.94 -12.57
N ILE A 88 -1.35 -5.71 -13.39
CA ILE A 88 -2.72 -5.63 -12.89
C ILE A 88 -3.17 -6.93 -12.22
N PHE A 89 -2.67 -8.09 -12.64
CA PHE A 89 -2.98 -9.36 -11.99
C PHE A 89 -2.40 -9.44 -10.56
N SER A 90 -1.28 -8.77 -10.28
CA SER A 90 -0.73 -8.71 -8.92
C SER A 90 -1.68 -7.99 -7.97
N GLN A 91 -2.33 -6.94 -8.45
CA GLN A 91 -3.26 -6.14 -7.66
C GLN A 91 -4.51 -6.94 -7.26
N MET A 92 -4.94 -7.90 -8.08
CA MET A 92 -6.05 -8.79 -7.75
C MET A 92 -5.77 -9.60 -6.47
N PHE A 93 -4.56 -10.12 -6.32
CA PHE A 93 -4.15 -10.81 -5.12
C PHE A 93 -3.99 -9.87 -3.93
N PHE A 94 -3.45 -8.66 -4.14
CA PHE A 94 -3.27 -7.68 -3.09
C PHE A 94 -4.59 -7.17 -2.53
N VAL A 95 -5.63 -6.96 -3.35
CA VAL A 95 -6.97 -6.56 -2.87
C VAL A 95 -7.48 -7.51 -1.78
N ILE A 96 -7.33 -8.81 -1.99
CA ILE A 96 -7.75 -9.81 -1.00
C ILE A 96 -6.77 -9.82 0.19
N SER A 97 -5.48 -9.85 -0.12
CA SER A 97 -4.42 -10.04 0.86
C SER A 97 -4.38 -8.95 1.92
N ILE A 98 -4.69 -7.70 1.56
CA ILE A 98 -4.65 -6.60 2.50
C ILE A 98 -5.79 -6.64 3.53
N PHE A 99 -6.97 -7.13 3.13
CA PHE A 99 -8.05 -7.40 4.09
C PHE A 99 -7.67 -8.52 5.04
N ILE A 100 -7.00 -9.58 4.54
CA ILE A 100 -6.46 -10.64 5.40
C ILE A 100 -5.42 -10.09 6.38
N THR A 101 -4.52 -9.22 5.91
CA THR A 101 -3.59 -8.47 6.77
C THR A 101 -4.35 -7.72 7.87
N GLY A 102 -5.39 -6.96 7.53
CA GLY A 102 -6.21 -6.22 8.49
C GLY A 102 -6.91 -7.14 9.50
N ILE A 103 -7.43 -8.29 9.07
CA ILE A 103 -7.98 -9.31 9.96
C ILE A 103 -6.92 -9.78 10.94
N LEU A 104 -5.74 -10.21 10.48
CA LEU A 104 -4.68 -10.73 11.35
C LEU A 104 -4.19 -9.66 12.34
N GLN A 105 -4.04 -8.41 11.91
CA GLN A 105 -3.68 -7.29 12.78
C GLN A 105 -4.76 -7.02 13.84
N SER A 106 -6.05 -7.18 13.49
CA SER A 106 -7.15 -7.05 14.44
C SER A 106 -7.11 -8.13 15.55
N PHE A 107 -6.52 -9.30 15.24
CA PHE A 107 -6.20 -10.35 16.22
C PHE A 107 -4.82 -10.16 16.86
N GLN A 108 -4.17 -9.00 16.70
CA GLN A 108 -2.83 -8.68 17.19
C GLN A 108 -1.74 -9.65 16.68
N ARG A 109 -1.94 -10.20 15.50
CA ARG A 109 -0.98 -11.09 14.82
C ARG A 109 -0.26 -10.31 13.74
N PHE A 110 0.90 -9.74 14.07
CA PHE A 110 1.66 -8.87 13.18
C PHE A 110 2.78 -9.60 12.45
N LEU A 111 3.26 -10.73 12.96
CA LEU A 111 4.41 -11.46 12.42
C LEU A 111 4.14 -11.98 11.00
N VAL A 112 3.00 -12.66 10.79
CA VAL A 112 2.68 -13.26 9.51
C VAL A 112 2.46 -12.21 8.41
N PRO A 113 1.73 -11.10 8.64
CA PRO A 113 1.71 -9.96 7.73
C PRO A 113 3.09 -9.38 7.40
N ALA A 114 3.98 -9.26 8.39
CA ALA A 114 5.34 -8.78 8.16
C ALA A 114 6.14 -9.75 7.28
N LEU A 115 6.04 -11.06 7.55
CA LEU A 115 6.65 -12.10 6.71
C LEU A 115 6.07 -12.11 5.30
N ALA A 116 4.79 -11.84 5.12
CA ALA A 116 4.15 -11.79 3.80
C ALA A 116 4.84 -10.77 2.87
N SER A 117 5.25 -9.60 3.40
CA SER A 117 6.02 -8.61 2.65
C SER A 117 7.40 -9.14 2.21
N ILE A 118 8.03 -9.99 3.02
CA ILE A 118 9.29 -10.66 2.64
C ILE A 118 9.02 -11.64 1.49
N PHE A 119 7.96 -12.45 1.58
CA PHE A 119 7.59 -13.40 0.53
C PHE A 119 7.21 -12.71 -0.78
N TYR A 120 6.63 -11.51 -0.72
CA TYR A 120 6.42 -10.68 -1.91
C TYR A 120 7.72 -10.36 -2.63
N ASN A 121 8.71 -9.85 -1.89
CA ASN A 121 10.02 -9.53 -2.47
C ASN A 121 10.77 -10.79 -2.95
N LEU A 122 10.68 -11.90 -2.22
CA LEU A 122 11.24 -13.18 -2.66
C LEU A 122 10.63 -13.63 -3.99
N GLY A 123 9.31 -13.48 -4.17
CA GLY A 123 8.66 -13.81 -5.44
C GLY A 123 9.21 -13.01 -6.61
N ILE A 124 9.48 -11.72 -6.42
CA ILE A 124 10.10 -10.87 -7.44
C ILE A 124 11.53 -11.35 -7.73
N ILE A 125 12.35 -11.57 -6.69
CA ILE A 125 13.74 -11.99 -6.83
C ILE A 125 13.83 -13.34 -7.57
N ILE A 126 13.03 -14.32 -7.16
CA ILE A 126 12.98 -15.65 -7.80
C ILE A 126 12.60 -15.50 -9.27
N SER A 127 11.57 -14.71 -9.57
CA SER A 127 11.15 -14.48 -10.94
C SER A 127 12.26 -13.83 -11.79
N ILE A 128 12.96 -12.83 -11.26
CA ILE A 128 14.06 -12.18 -11.97
C ILE A 128 15.17 -13.20 -12.26
N ILE A 129 15.59 -13.98 -11.27
CA ILE A 129 16.68 -14.95 -11.43
C ILE A 129 16.35 -16.01 -12.49
N PHE A 130 15.13 -16.56 -12.46
CA PHE A 130 14.78 -17.71 -13.30
C PHE A 130 14.10 -17.33 -14.63
N LEU A 131 13.38 -16.21 -14.68
CA LEU A 131 12.58 -15.84 -15.85
C LEU A 131 13.21 -14.77 -16.75
N VAL A 132 14.16 -13.98 -16.28
CA VAL A 132 14.83 -12.97 -17.13
C VAL A 132 15.47 -13.58 -18.37
N PRO A 133 16.15 -14.73 -18.32
CA PRO A 133 16.76 -15.33 -19.52
C PRO A 133 15.74 -15.64 -20.63
N VAL A 134 14.46 -15.87 -20.28
CA VAL A 134 13.39 -16.25 -21.21
C VAL A 134 12.49 -15.07 -21.57
N PHE A 135 12.09 -14.28 -20.57
CA PHE A 135 11.06 -13.23 -20.71
C PHE A 135 11.61 -11.80 -20.64
N GLY A 136 12.94 -11.64 -20.44
CA GLY A 136 13.55 -10.32 -20.36
C GLY A 136 12.89 -9.43 -19.29
N ILE A 137 12.56 -8.20 -19.66
CA ILE A 137 11.97 -7.20 -18.75
C ILE A 137 10.61 -7.63 -18.14
N TYR A 138 9.87 -8.49 -18.82
CA TYR A 138 8.57 -8.99 -18.35
C TYR A 138 8.69 -9.87 -17.11
N ALA A 139 9.86 -10.47 -16.88
CA ALA A 139 10.12 -11.29 -15.69
C ALA A 139 9.90 -10.52 -14.39
N ALA A 140 10.25 -9.25 -14.34
CA ALA A 140 10.01 -8.41 -13.16
C ALA A 140 8.52 -8.23 -12.89
N ALA A 141 7.71 -7.98 -13.93
CA ALA A 141 6.27 -7.85 -13.80
C ALA A 141 5.60 -9.18 -13.39
N MET A 142 6.06 -10.30 -13.95
CA MET A 142 5.62 -11.64 -13.54
C MET A 142 6.00 -11.94 -12.09
N GLY A 143 7.16 -11.46 -11.65
CA GLY A 143 7.61 -11.54 -10.27
C GLY A 143 6.70 -10.80 -9.29
N MET A 144 6.18 -9.65 -9.69
CA MET A 144 5.18 -8.93 -8.89
C MET A 144 3.89 -9.74 -8.73
N VAL A 145 3.46 -10.47 -9.76
CA VAL A 145 2.28 -11.36 -9.69
C VAL A 145 2.55 -12.55 -8.77
N LEU A 146 3.70 -13.21 -8.93
CA LEU A 146 4.11 -14.32 -8.07
C LEU A 146 4.27 -13.85 -6.61
N GLY A 147 4.91 -12.72 -6.40
CA GLY A 147 5.09 -12.14 -5.07
C GLY A 147 3.75 -11.80 -4.40
N ALA A 148 2.80 -11.20 -5.12
CA ALA A 148 1.48 -10.88 -4.60
C ALA A 148 0.69 -12.15 -4.24
N LEU A 149 0.81 -13.21 -5.04
CA LEU A 149 0.24 -14.51 -4.73
C LEU A 149 0.85 -15.09 -3.44
N LEU A 150 2.18 -15.07 -3.31
CA LEU A 150 2.87 -15.55 -2.11
C LEU A 150 2.48 -14.72 -0.87
N HIS A 151 2.38 -13.39 -1.02
CA HIS A 151 1.92 -12.48 0.03
C HIS A 151 0.52 -12.88 0.54
N LEU A 152 -0.38 -13.27 -0.34
CA LEU A 152 -1.72 -13.75 0.03
C LEU A 152 -1.66 -15.13 0.68
N VAL A 153 -1.00 -16.10 0.02
CA VAL A 153 -0.99 -17.52 0.43
C VAL A 153 -0.40 -17.72 1.82
N VAL A 154 0.67 -17.01 2.17
CA VAL A 154 1.31 -17.12 3.49
C VAL A 154 0.39 -16.70 4.63
N GLN A 155 -0.55 -15.79 4.39
CA GLN A 155 -1.46 -15.28 5.41
C GLN A 155 -2.72 -16.13 5.59
N LEU A 156 -3.17 -16.82 4.54
CA LEU A 156 -4.43 -17.58 4.54
C LEU A 156 -4.53 -18.63 5.64
N PRO A 157 -3.51 -19.48 5.90
CA PRO A 157 -3.61 -20.54 6.91
C PRO A 157 -3.90 -19.98 8.32
N LEU A 158 -3.21 -18.87 8.67
CA LEU A 158 -3.44 -18.25 9.96
C LEU A 158 -4.81 -17.56 10.04
N ALA A 159 -5.28 -16.91 8.99
CA ALA A 159 -6.62 -16.34 8.97
C ALA A 159 -7.71 -17.41 9.08
N GLN A 160 -7.54 -18.54 8.42
CA GLN A 160 -8.44 -19.69 8.51
C GLN A 160 -8.46 -20.32 9.91
N SER A 161 -7.33 -20.37 10.61
CA SER A 161 -7.27 -20.88 11.98
C SER A 161 -8.07 -20.03 13.00
N PHE A 162 -8.28 -18.73 12.68
CA PHE A 162 -9.19 -17.86 13.43
C PHE A 162 -10.65 -17.99 13.01
N GLY A 163 -10.96 -18.88 12.08
CA GLY A 163 -12.31 -19.13 11.59
C GLY A 163 -12.73 -18.28 10.39
N PHE A 164 -11.79 -17.58 9.74
CA PHE A 164 -12.11 -16.86 8.52
C PHE A 164 -12.48 -17.87 7.41
N LYS A 165 -13.68 -17.68 6.88
CA LYS A 165 -14.17 -18.39 5.68
C LYS A 165 -14.75 -17.34 4.76
N PHE A 166 -14.09 -17.10 3.64
CA PHE A 166 -14.61 -16.16 2.66
C PHE A 166 -15.93 -16.68 2.09
N ARG A 167 -16.97 -15.85 2.19
CA ARG A 167 -18.27 -16.06 1.58
C ARG A 167 -18.65 -14.78 0.86
N PRO A 168 -18.74 -14.75 -0.49
CA PRO A 168 -19.13 -13.57 -1.22
C PRO A 168 -20.41 -12.98 -0.62
N ASN A 169 -20.34 -11.70 -0.23
CA ASN A 169 -21.46 -11.02 0.39
C ASN A 169 -21.71 -9.69 -0.35
N PHE A 170 -22.86 -9.59 -0.97
CA PHE A 170 -23.30 -8.43 -1.77
C PHE A 170 -24.18 -7.44 -0.99
N ASN A 171 -24.31 -7.61 0.32
CA ASN A 171 -25.07 -6.69 1.15
C ASN A 171 -24.26 -5.43 1.48
N PHE A 172 -24.06 -4.57 0.48
CA PHE A 172 -23.29 -3.33 0.62
C PHE A 172 -24.09 -2.19 1.28
N LYS A 173 -25.40 -2.36 1.47
CA LYS A 173 -26.26 -1.38 2.17
C LYS A 173 -26.24 -1.55 3.68
N ASN A 174 -25.49 -2.49 4.21
CA ASN A 174 -25.32 -2.67 5.63
C ASN A 174 -24.71 -1.40 6.26
N LYS A 175 -25.27 -0.95 7.39
CA LYS A 175 -24.86 0.27 8.09
C LYS A 175 -23.37 0.28 8.38
N GLU A 176 -22.81 -0.85 8.76
CA GLU A 176 -21.40 -1.01 9.10
C GLU A 176 -20.49 -0.86 7.86
N VAL A 177 -20.91 -1.37 6.71
CA VAL A 177 -20.21 -1.19 5.43
C VAL A 177 -20.21 0.29 5.03
N LEU A 178 -21.35 0.96 5.13
CA LEU A 178 -21.48 2.39 4.81
C LEU A 178 -20.67 3.27 5.76
N GLU A 179 -20.66 2.95 7.06
CA GLU A 179 -19.82 3.64 8.05
C GLU A 179 -18.33 3.54 7.66
N MET A 180 -17.86 2.35 7.30
CA MET A 180 -16.48 2.17 6.84
C MET A 180 -16.17 2.95 5.56
N LEU A 181 -17.03 2.88 4.56
CA LEU A 181 -16.85 3.62 3.32
C LEU A 181 -16.79 5.14 3.55
N SER A 182 -17.58 5.66 4.49
CA SER A 182 -17.55 7.07 4.85
C SER A 182 -16.21 7.49 5.51
N LEU A 183 -15.59 6.59 6.27
CA LEU A 183 -14.26 6.81 6.86
C LEU A 183 -13.13 6.67 5.83
N MET A 184 -13.32 5.78 4.86
CA MET A 184 -12.33 5.53 3.81
C MET A 184 -12.23 6.68 2.80
N TRP A 185 -13.36 7.27 2.42
CA TRP A 185 -13.44 8.24 1.32
C TRP A 185 -12.51 9.46 1.46
N PRO A 186 -12.49 10.21 2.60
CA PRO A 186 -11.62 11.38 2.73
C PRO A 186 -10.13 11.01 2.63
N ARG A 187 -9.76 9.84 3.15
CA ARG A 187 -8.39 9.38 3.13
C ARG A 187 -7.95 8.90 1.75
N SER A 188 -8.86 8.25 1.02
CA SER A 188 -8.59 7.86 -0.38
C SER A 188 -8.27 9.08 -1.23
N ILE A 189 -8.93 10.22 -1.02
CA ILE A 189 -8.61 11.48 -1.71
C ILE A 189 -7.18 11.93 -1.37
N THR A 190 -6.81 11.95 -0.09
CA THR A 190 -5.47 12.37 0.33
C THR A 190 -4.37 11.50 -0.29
N ILE A 191 -4.54 10.18 -0.23
CA ILE A 191 -3.59 9.23 -0.82
C ILE A 191 -3.56 9.40 -2.35
N GLY A 192 -4.74 9.59 -2.97
CA GLY A 192 -4.86 9.83 -4.41
C GLY A 192 -4.08 11.05 -4.88
N LEU A 193 -4.15 12.16 -4.15
CA LEU A 193 -3.38 13.37 -4.45
C LEU A 193 -1.87 13.13 -4.35
N THR A 194 -1.42 12.37 -3.34
CA THR A 194 -0.01 12.01 -3.21
C THR A 194 0.45 11.17 -4.40
N ARG A 195 -0.34 10.16 -4.80
CA ARG A 195 -0.01 9.31 -5.95
C ARG A 195 -0.07 10.05 -7.28
N LEU A 196 -0.99 11.01 -7.41
CA LEU A 196 -1.03 11.88 -8.59
C LEU A 196 0.26 12.71 -8.70
N SER A 197 0.75 13.25 -7.59
CA SER A 197 2.03 13.97 -7.55
C SER A 197 3.21 13.08 -8.00
N GLU A 198 3.26 11.82 -7.57
CA GLU A 198 4.30 10.88 -8.00
C GLU A 198 4.24 10.57 -9.51
N ILE A 199 3.02 10.40 -10.05
CA ILE A 199 2.81 10.20 -11.49
C ILE A 199 3.31 11.41 -12.26
N ILE A 200 2.97 12.63 -11.82
CA ILE A 200 3.42 13.88 -12.45
C ILE A 200 4.95 13.97 -12.41
N ASN A 201 5.56 13.70 -11.27
CA ASN A 201 7.02 13.73 -11.12
C ASN A 201 7.71 12.72 -12.05
N THR A 202 7.17 11.51 -12.16
CA THR A 202 7.69 10.49 -13.08
C THR A 202 7.53 10.91 -14.54
N ALA A 203 6.38 11.48 -14.90
CA ALA A 203 6.14 12.00 -16.24
C ALA A 203 7.10 13.14 -16.59
N LEU A 204 7.34 14.09 -15.68
CA LEU A 204 8.31 15.17 -15.86
C LEU A 204 9.74 14.65 -15.97
N ALA A 205 10.13 13.69 -15.10
CA ALA A 205 11.45 13.05 -15.19
C ALA A 205 11.67 12.35 -16.52
N SER A 206 10.62 11.79 -17.12
CA SER A 206 10.70 11.15 -18.44
C SER A 206 11.03 12.13 -19.58
N LEU A 207 10.77 13.42 -19.40
CA LEU A 207 11.05 14.49 -20.39
C LEU A 207 12.52 14.96 -20.34
N THR A 208 13.28 14.52 -19.37
CA THR A 208 14.70 14.89 -19.20
C THR A 208 15.62 13.83 -19.84
N VAL A 209 16.85 13.70 -19.37
CA VAL A 209 17.81 12.73 -19.93
C VAL A 209 17.43 11.28 -19.59
N VAL A 210 17.87 10.35 -20.45
CA VAL A 210 17.68 8.91 -20.20
C VAL A 210 18.29 8.52 -18.84
N GLY A 211 17.51 7.77 -18.04
CA GLY A 211 17.91 7.38 -16.68
C GLY A 211 17.35 8.27 -15.58
N SER A 212 16.80 9.46 -15.88
CA SER A 212 16.26 10.37 -14.86
C SER A 212 15.13 9.78 -14.02
N ILE A 213 14.28 8.92 -14.57
CA ILE A 213 13.25 8.20 -13.81
C ILE A 213 13.89 7.30 -12.76
N VAL A 214 14.96 6.60 -13.14
CA VAL A 214 15.69 5.71 -12.23
C VAL A 214 16.39 6.52 -11.14
N ALA A 215 17.08 7.59 -11.52
CA ALA A 215 17.73 8.51 -10.58
C ALA A 215 16.73 9.12 -9.59
N LEU A 216 15.56 9.58 -10.06
CA LEU A 216 14.48 10.09 -9.22
C LEU A 216 14.00 9.04 -8.20
N ASN A 217 13.77 7.80 -8.65
CA ASN A 217 13.33 6.72 -7.77
C ASN A 217 14.39 6.38 -6.72
N PHE A 218 15.67 6.31 -7.08
CA PHE A 218 16.75 6.10 -6.11
C PHE A 218 16.83 7.24 -5.09
N ALA A 219 16.74 8.49 -5.55
CA ALA A 219 16.74 9.64 -4.65
C ALA A 219 15.56 9.60 -3.67
N GLN A 220 14.36 9.23 -4.13
CA GLN A 220 13.19 9.06 -3.27
C GLN A 220 13.38 7.94 -2.24
N VAL A 221 13.95 6.79 -2.63
CA VAL A 221 14.26 5.69 -1.71
C VAL A 221 15.28 6.14 -0.66
N LEU A 222 16.35 6.81 -1.05
CA LEU A 222 17.35 7.35 -0.12
C LEU A 222 16.74 8.36 0.85
N GLN A 223 15.88 9.26 0.37
CA GLN A 223 15.19 10.24 1.20
C GLN A 223 14.25 9.60 2.23
N ILE A 224 13.52 8.53 1.84
CA ILE A 224 12.52 7.92 2.72
C ILE A 224 13.15 7.13 3.87
N VAL A 225 14.38 6.63 3.70
CA VAL A 225 15.07 5.83 4.72
C VAL A 225 15.21 6.57 6.05
N PRO A 226 15.85 7.74 6.15
CA PRO A 226 15.98 8.45 7.43
C PRO A 226 14.63 8.91 7.99
N ILE A 227 13.68 9.27 7.12
CA ILE A 227 12.33 9.67 7.52
C ILE A 227 11.60 8.51 8.17
N SER A 228 11.65 7.32 7.56
CA SER A 228 10.91 6.15 8.06
C SER A 228 11.53 5.56 9.31
N PHE A 229 12.85 5.39 9.35
CA PHE A 229 13.52 4.76 10.49
C PHE A 229 13.50 5.63 11.75
N PHE A 230 13.71 6.93 11.62
CA PHE A 230 13.82 7.83 12.77
C PHE A 230 12.63 8.77 12.90
N GLY A 231 12.26 9.45 11.82
CA GLY A 231 11.21 10.45 11.84
C GLY A 231 9.85 9.87 12.24
N THR A 232 9.35 8.91 11.47
CA THR A 232 8.03 8.32 11.71
C THR A 232 7.98 7.48 12.99
N SER A 233 9.04 6.73 13.31
CA SER A 233 9.08 5.88 14.51
C SER A 233 9.01 6.73 15.79
N ILE A 234 9.81 7.79 15.86
CA ILE A 234 9.80 8.71 17.01
C ILE A 234 8.47 9.48 17.05
N ALA A 235 7.98 9.98 15.91
CA ALA A 235 6.74 10.73 15.84
C ALA A 235 5.53 9.90 16.28
N GLN A 236 5.42 8.64 15.86
CA GLN A 236 4.32 7.75 16.27
C GLN A 236 4.34 7.47 17.77
N THR A 237 5.53 7.20 18.32
CA THR A 237 5.69 6.99 19.75
C THR A 237 5.35 8.25 20.53
N ALA A 238 5.91 9.39 20.13
CA ALA A 238 5.65 10.68 20.76
C ALA A 238 4.17 11.06 20.71
N PHE A 239 3.50 10.79 19.58
CA PHE A 239 2.08 11.13 19.41
C PHE A 239 1.18 10.48 20.47
N ALA A 240 1.45 9.22 20.81
CA ALA A 240 0.69 8.52 21.86
C ALA A 240 0.83 9.23 23.21
N PHE A 241 2.05 9.58 23.62
CA PHE A 241 2.29 10.31 24.88
C PHE A 241 1.76 11.74 24.86
N LEU A 242 1.93 12.45 23.74
CA LEU A 242 1.41 13.79 23.55
C LEU A 242 -0.12 13.84 23.67
N SER A 243 -0.80 12.86 23.10
CA SER A 243 -2.26 12.73 23.19
C SER A 243 -2.72 12.54 24.64
N ILE A 244 -2.00 11.73 25.43
CA ILE A 244 -2.30 11.52 26.85
C ILE A 244 -2.14 12.84 27.64
N GLU A 245 -1.03 13.55 27.45
CA GLU A 245 -0.77 14.78 28.20
C GLU A 245 -1.70 15.94 27.77
N TYR A 246 -2.09 15.98 26.49
CA TYR A 246 -3.10 16.91 26.01
C TYR A 246 -4.46 16.67 26.67
N ASN A 247 -4.91 15.41 26.72
CA ASN A 247 -6.20 15.05 27.34
C ASN A 247 -6.21 15.29 28.85
N LYS A 248 -5.04 15.23 29.52
CA LYS A 248 -4.88 15.59 30.94
C LYS A 248 -4.76 17.09 31.19
N GLY A 249 -4.79 17.94 30.15
CA GLY A 249 -4.63 19.40 30.25
C GLY A 249 -3.23 19.86 30.67
N ARG A 250 -2.21 18.98 30.67
CA ARG A 250 -0.85 19.26 31.14
C ARG A 250 0.01 19.92 30.06
N LYS A 251 -0.29 21.19 29.75
CA LYS A 251 0.36 21.96 28.67
C LYS A 251 1.90 22.01 28.75
N ASN A 252 2.45 22.10 29.96
CA ASN A 252 3.91 22.18 30.15
C ASN A 252 4.58 20.84 29.83
N GLN A 253 3.99 19.71 30.24
CA GLN A 253 4.49 18.37 29.89
C GLN A 253 4.35 18.10 28.38
N PHE A 254 3.23 18.49 27.78
CA PHE A 254 3.03 18.41 26.35
C PHE A 254 4.14 19.15 25.57
N LYS A 255 4.41 20.43 25.92
CA LYS A 255 5.48 21.22 25.29
C LYS A 255 6.85 20.55 25.46
N LYS A 256 7.18 20.07 26.66
CA LYS A 256 8.45 19.40 26.95
C LYS A 256 8.64 18.15 26.07
N LEU A 257 7.64 17.28 26.04
CA LEU A 257 7.66 16.05 25.22
C LEU A 257 7.76 16.36 23.73
N PHE A 258 6.99 17.37 23.24
CA PHE A 258 7.04 17.79 21.85
C PHE A 258 8.45 18.28 21.47
N THR A 259 9.03 19.19 22.28
CA THR A 259 10.37 19.74 22.03
C THR A 259 11.44 18.66 22.08
N GLN A 260 11.37 17.73 23.04
CA GLN A 260 12.32 16.60 23.14
C GLN A 260 12.23 15.69 21.90
N SER A 261 11.02 15.31 21.49
CA SER A 261 10.83 14.46 20.30
C SER A 261 11.31 15.17 19.02
N LEU A 262 11.03 16.46 18.90
CA LEU A 262 11.51 17.26 17.76
C LEU A 262 13.04 17.32 17.72
N HIS A 263 13.69 17.58 18.85
CA HIS A 263 15.16 17.58 18.93
C HIS A 263 15.75 16.22 18.59
N GLN A 264 15.17 15.12 19.07
CA GLN A 264 15.62 13.76 18.74
C GLN A 264 15.52 13.48 17.24
N ILE A 265 14.39 13.85 16.60
CA ILE A 265 14.23 13.68 15.15
C ILE A 265 15.27 14.50 14.40
N LEU A 266 15.41 15.78 14.71
CA LEU A 266 16.37 16.65 14.06
C LEU A 266 17.83 16.17 14.26
N PHE A 267 18.18 15.76 15.47
CA PHE A 267 19.51 15.26 15.78
C PHE A 267 19.90 14.01 14.99
N LEU A 268 18.94 13.12 14.72
CA LEU A 268 19.18 11.89 13.97
C LEU A 268 19.06 12.10 12.45
N VAL A 269 18.04 12.84 12.01
CA VAL A 269 17.75 12.97 10.58
C VAL A 269 18.69 13.94 9.87
N LEU A 270 19.06 15.09 10.50
CA LEU A 270 19.90 16.10 9.85
C LEU A 270 21.29 15.59 9.47
N PRO A 271 22.05 14.88 10.34
CA PRO A 271 23.36 14.35 9.95
C PRO A 271 23.27 13.33 8.81
N ILE A 272 22.24 12.47 8.84
CA ILE A 272 22.03 11.47 7.79
C ILE A 272 21.65 12.14 6.47
N ALA A 273 20.77 13.13 6.51
CA ALA A 273 20.43 13.91 5.34
C ALA A 273 21.64 14.64 4.74
N ALA A 274 22.53 15.18 5.58
CA ALA A 274 23.77 15.81 5.13
C ALA A 274 24.78 14.82 4.52
N ILE A 275 24.78 13.55 4.94
CA ILE A 275 25.63 12.51 4.36
C ILE A 275 25.07 12.03 3.01
N LEU A 276 23.73 12.04 2.85
CA LEU A 276 23.06 11.57 1.64
C LEU A 276 22.95 12.65 0.55
N ALA A 277 23.18 13.92 0.88
CA ALA A 277 23.15 15.06 -0.05
C ALA A 277 24.49 15.21 -0.79
#